data_1897b9e59847c3a585c73c1a6f088876
#
_entry.id   1897b9e59847c3a585c73c1a6f088876
#
_cell.length_a   1.000
_cell.length_b   1.000
_cell.length_c   1.000
_cell.angle_alpha   90.00
_cell.angle_beta   90.00
_cell.angle_gamma   90.00
#
_symmetry.space_group_name_H-M   'P 1'
#
loop_
_entity.id
_entity.type
_entity.pdbx_description
1 polymer ?
#
loop_
_entity_poly.entity_id
_entity_poly.type
_entity_poly.pdbx_seq_one_letter_code
_entity_poly.pdbx_strand_id
1 'polypeptide(L)'
;RGFFFYNMGVQTVMYLATYFASDELKMESSQLIITVLIIQIVAILGATLFSKLSDKTNNIFTLCTLICIWILICYFASIVTTISQFYMIAFCVGMVMGGIQSMSRSTYSKLLPDTKDTASFFSFYDVCDKMGTVIGTLSFGYVSEFLGGMRNSVLALMVFFIIGLVLLLFVKMKRNTSIA
;
A
#
# COMPACT_ATOMS: atom_id res chain seq x y z
N ARG A 1 13.21 -1.89 -7.09
CA ARG A 1 13.09 -0.41 -6.94
C ARG A 1 11.63 0.01 -6.85
N GLY A 2 10.75 -0.40 -7.77
CA GLY A 2 9.32 -0.06 -7.71
C GLY A 2 8.63 -0.49 -6.41
N PHE A 3 8.94 -1.69 -5.89
CA PHE A 3 8.44 -2.21 -4.63
C PHE A 3 8.65 -1.22 -3.48
N PHE A 4 9.85 -0.66 -3.35
CA PHE A 4 10.20 0.24 -2.27
C PHE A 4 9.28 1.48 -2.20
N PHE A 5 9.02 2.11 -3.34
CA PHE A 5 8.22 3.34 -3.40
C PHE A 5 6.73 3.12 -3.08
N TYR A 6 6.07 2.14 -3.69
CA TYR A 6 4.67 1.93 -3.36
C TYR A 6 4.50 1.35 -1.95
N ASN A 7 5.48 0.57 -1.47
CA ASN A 7 5.44 0.04 -0.11
C ASN A 7 5.60 1.14 0.94
N MET A 8 6.44 2.16 0.70
CA MET A 8 6.48 3.37 1.53
C MET A 8 5.08 3.96 1.70
N GLY A 9 4.33 4.11 0.60
CA GLY A 9 2.95 4.61 0.65
C GLY A 9 2.04 3.72 1.47
N VAL A 10 2.02 2.41 1.20
CA VAL A 10 1.14 1.43 1.88
C VAL A 10 1.36 1.41 3.39
N GLN A 11 2.62 1.29 3.82
CA GLN A 11 2.95 1.21 5.24
C GLN A 11 2.70 2.53 5.96
N THR A 12 2.98 3.65 5.30
CA THR A 12 2.71 4.98 5.85
C THR A 12 1.21 5.20 6.06
N VAL A 13 0.35 4.81 5.12
CA VAL A 13 -1.11 4.92 5.27
C VAL A 13 -1.61 4.21 6.52
N MET A 14 -1.09 3.01 6.84
CA MET A 14 -1.53 2.27 8.02
C MET A 14 -1.25 3.00 9.33
N TYR A 15 -0.06 3.58 9.48
CA TYR A 15 0.30 4.32 10.69
C TYR A 15 -0.47 5.63 10.80
N LEU A 16 -0.77 6.26 9.68
CA LEU A 16 -1.37 7.59 9.64
C LEU A 16 -2.90 7.57 9.58
N ALA A 17 -3.51 6.48 9.12
CA ALA A 17 -4.96 6.35 9.10
C ALA A 17 -5.58 6.49 10.50
N THR A 18 -4.96 5.89 11.52
CA THR A 18 -5.41 6.02 12.91
C THR A 18 -5.20 7.43 13.46
N TYR A 19 -4.08 8.06 13.12
CA TYR A 19 -3.81 9.44 13.54
C TYR A 19 -4.76 10.42 12.84
N PHE A 20 -4.97 10.28 11.53
CA PHE A 20 -5.95 11.07 10.78
C PHE A 20 -7.37 10.93 11.35
N ALA A 21 -7.81 9.72 11.66
CA ALA A 21 -9.11 9.46 12.22
C ALA A 21 -9.28 10.08 13.62
N SER A 22 -8.22 10.04 14.44
CA SER A 22 -8.24 10.66 15.78
C SER A 22 -8.23 12.17 15.71
N ASP A 23 -7.41 12.77 14.87
CA ASP A 23 -7.19 14.21 14.83
C ASP A 23 -8.25 14.95 14.00
N GLU A 24 -8.51 14.51 12.78
CA GLU A 24 -9.44 15.16 11.84
C GLU A 24 -10.91 14.78 12.09
N LEU A 25 -11.18 13.50 12.37
CA LEU A 25 -12.56 13.01 12.54
C LEU A 25 -12.96 12.92 14.01
N LYS A 26 -12.04 13.21 14.96
CA LYS A 26 -12.27 13.16 16.42
C LYS A 26 -12.88 11.82 16.87
N MET A 27 -12.40 10.72 16.28
CA MET A 27 -12.87 9.38 16.60
C MET A 27 -12.37 8.95 17.98
N GLU A 28 -13.24 8.28 18.73
CA GLU A 28 -12.89 7.69 20.02
C GLU A 28 -11.98 6.46 19.85
N SER A 29 -11.21 6.12 20.88
CA SER A 29 -10.30 4.97 20.86
C SER A 29 -11.01 3.65 20.53
N SER A 30 -12.25 3.46 20.97
CA SER A 30 -13.08 2.30 20.63
C SER A 30 -13.37 2.20 19.13
N GLN A 31 -13.68 3.31 18.49
CA GLN A 31 -13.94 3.39 17.04
C GLN A 31 -12.67 3.14 16.22
N LEU A 32 -11.51 3.61 16.71
CA LEU A 32 -10.21 3.34 16.08
C LEU A 32 -9.87 1.86 16.13
N ILE A 33 -10.10 1.19 17.28
CA ILE A 33 -9.90 -0.25 17.41
C ILE A 33 -10.79 -1.03 16.43
N ILE A 34 -12.07 -0.67 16.36
CA ILE A 34 -13.00 -1.29 15.40
C ILE A 34 -12.51 -1.10 13.96
N THR A 35 -12.03 0.09 13.61
CA THR A 35 -11.47 0.37 12.28
C THR A 35 -10.30 -0.55 11.95
N VAL A 36 -9.35 -0.70 12.89
CA VAL A 36 -8.19 -1.59 12.70
C VAL A 36 -8.63 -3.04 12.55
N LEU A 37 -9.60 -3.51 13.34
CA LEU A 37 -10.13 -4.86 13.24
C LEU A 37 -10.82 -5.09 11.88
N ILE A 38 -11.60 -4.13 11.39
CA ILE A 38 -12.21 -4.20 10.05
C ILE A 38 -11.11 -4.35 8.99
N ILE A 39 -10.09 -3.50 9.01
CA ILE A 39 -8.97 -3.56 8.06
C ILE A 39 -8.32 -4.94 8.08
N GLN A 40 -8.03 -5.50 9.25
CA GLN A 40 -7.33 -6.80 9.39
C GLN A 40 -8.18 -7.97 8.87
N ILE A 41 -9.45 -8.03 9.22
CA ILE A 41 -10.37 -9.09 8.76
C ILE A 41 -10.55 -9.01 7.24
N VAL A 42 -10.80 -7.81 6.74
CA VAL A 42 -11.02 -7.58 5.31
C VAL A 42 -9.75 -7.82 4.50
N ALA A 43 -8.56 -7.60 5.07
CA ALA A 43 -7.29 -7.88 4.41
C ALA A 43 -7.12 -9.38 4.07
N ILE A 44 -7.64 -10.28 4.89
CA ILE A 44 -7.64 -11.73 4.60
C ILE A 44 -8.45 -12.03 3.34
N LEU A 45 -9.64 -11.42 3.23
CA LEU A 45 -10.50 -11.56 2.05
C LEU A 45 -9.82 -10.95 0.81
N GLY A 46 -9.22 -9.77 0.97
CA GLY A 46 -8.47 -9.11 -0.09
C GLY A 46 -7.30 -9.93 -0.61
N ALA A 47 -6.49 -10.51 0.29
CA ALA A 47 -5.37 -11.36 -0.08
C ALA A 47 -5.83 -12.56 -0.93
N THR A 48 -6.91 -13.23 -0.54
CA THR A 48 -7.45 -14.39 -1.27
C THR A 48 -8.06 -14.00 -2.62
N LEU A 49 -8.80 -12.89 -2.67
CA LEU A 49 -9.44 -12.39 -3.88
C LEU A 49 -8.40 -12.01 -4.95
N PHE A 50 -7.42 -11.20 -4.58
CA PHE A 50 -6.40 -10.73 -5.51
C PHE A 50 -5.38 -11.81 -5.87
N SER A 51 -5.15 -12.82 -5.01
CA SER A 51 -4.40 -14.02 -5.39
C SER A 51 -5.08 -14.77 -6.53
N LYS A 52 -6.38 -15.06 -6.41
CA LYS A 52 -7.16 -15.70 -7.47
C LYS A 52 -7.22 -14.86 -8.76
N LEU A 53 -7.27 -13.53 -8.64
CA LEU A 53 -7.22 -12.65 -9.80
C LEU A 53 -5.85 -12.75 -10.50
N SER A 54 -4.77 -12.80 -9.72
CA SER A 54 -3.41 -12.93 -10.24
C SER A 54 -3.17 -14.25 -10.97
N ASP A 55 -3.81 -15.34 -10.51
CA ASP A 55 -3.73 -16.64 -11.19
C ASP A 55 -4.35 -16.61 -12.59
N LYS A 56 -5.39 -15.78 -12.78
CA LYS A 56 -6.07 -15.62 -14.08
C LYS A 56 -5.41 -14.58 -14.99
N THR A 57 -4.62 -13.66 -14.44
CA THR A 57 -4.03 -12.56 -15.19
C THR A 57 -2.50 -12.61 -15.14
N ASN A 58 -1.89 -11.79 -14.31
CA ASN A 58 -0.44 -11.76 -14.05
C ASN A 58 -0.19 -10.96 -12.77
N ASN A 59 0.80 -11.40 -11.97
CA ASN A 59 1.16 -10.72 -10.72
C ASN A 59 1.43 -9.22 -10.91
N ILE A 60 2.16 -8.84 -11.97
CA ILE A 60 2.50 -7.43 -12.23
C ILE A 60 1.24 -6.63 -12.60
N PHE A 61 0.35 -7.20 -13.41
CA PHE A 61 -0.91 -6.55 -13.75
C PHE A 61 -1.78 -6.33 -12.51
N THR A 62 -1.92 -7.35 -11.67
CA THR A 62 -2.66 -7.28 -10.41
C THR A 62 -2.07 -6.24 -9.48
N LEU A 63 -0.73 -6.17 -9.34
CA LEU A 63 -0.05 -5.13 -8.56
C LEU A 63 -0.33 -3.72 -9.10
N CYS A 64 -0.26 -3.51 -10.41
CA CYS A 64 -0.57 -2.21 -11.01
C CYS A 64 -2.02 -1.80 -10.72
N THR A 65 -2.98 -2.75 -10.83
CA THR A 65 -4.39 -2.50 -10.51
C THR A 65 -4.55 -2.11 -9.03
N LEU A 66 -3.90 -2.82 -8.11
CA LEU A 66 -3.93 -2.51 -6.69
C LEU A 66 -3.37 -1.12 -6.38
N ILE A 67 -2.27 -0.73 -7.02
CA ILE A 67 -1.70 0.61 -6.83
C ILE A 67 -2.62 1.69 -7.40
N CYS A 68 -3.28 1.46 -8.53
CA CYS A 68 -4.29 2.40 -9.04
C CYS A 68 -5.45 2.57 -8.06
N ILE A 69 -5.92 1.48 -7.44
CA ILE A 69 -6.96 1.57 -6.40
C ILE A 69 -6.44 2.33 -5.17
N TRP A 70 -5.16 2.15 -4.77
CA TRP A 70 -4.55 2.92 -3.70
C TRP A 70 -4.54 4.43 -3.98
N ILE A 71 -4.22 4.84 -5.21
CA ILE A 71 -4.28 6.25 -5.63
C ILE A 71 -5.70 6.80 -5.46
N LEU A 72 -6.72 6.05 -5.87
CA LEU A 72 -8.12 6.44 -5.69
C LEU A 72 -8.51 6.52 -4.20
N ILE A 73 -8.07 5.57 -3.39
CA ILE A 73 -8.31 5.57 -1.93
C ILE A 73 -7.70 6.83 -1.30
N CYS A 74 -6.47 7.21 -1.63
CA CYS A 74 -5.84 8.43 -1.12
C CYS A 74 -6.64 9.67 -1.52
N TYR A 75 -7.12 9.75 -2.76
CA TYR A 75 -7.97 10.84 -3.21
C TYR A 75 -9.26 10.93 -2.41
N PHE A 76 -10.00 9.83 -2.27
CA PHE A 76 -11.24 9.81 -1.50
C PHE A 76 -10.99 10.07 0.00
N ALA A 77 -9.90 9.56 0.58
CA ALA A 77 -9.54 9.81 1.96
C ALA A 77 -9.29 11.31 2.25
N SER A 78 -8.79 12.07 1.27
CA SER A 78 -8.57 13.51 1.44
C SER A 78 -9.87 14.33 1.55
N ILE A 79 -10.99 13.81 1.07
CA ILE A 79 -12.30 14.50 1.07
C ILE A 79 -13.29 13.96 2.11
N VAL A 80 -12.93 12.92 2.86
CA VAL A 80 -13.76 12.34 3.93
C VAL A 80 -14.00 13.34 5.04
N THR A 81 -15.27 13.41 5.48
CA THR A 81 -15.71 14.29 6.56
C THR A 81 -16.51 13.57 7.66
N THR A 82 -16.99 12.35 7.39
CA THR A 82 -17.82 11.60 8.34
C THR A 82 -17.20 10.26 8.72
N ILE A 83 -17.49 9.79 9.94
CA ILE A 83 -17.02 8.49 10.46
C ILE A 83 -17.51 7.33 9.58
N SER A 84 -18.78 7.40 9.09
CA SER A 84 -19.32 6.34 8.22
C SER A 84 -18.55 6.23 6.89
N GLN A 85 -18.19 7.36 6.28
CA GLN A 85 -17.35 7.38 5.07
C GLN A 85 -15.96 6.83 5.36
N PHE A 86 -15.41 7.11 6.54
CA PHE A 86 -14.11 6.57 6.95
C PHE A 86 -14.14 5.05 7.09
N TYR A 87 -15.20 4.45 7.64
CA TYR A 87 -15.35 2.99 7.69
C TYR A 87 -15.43 2.35 6.30
N MET A 88 -16.09 2.99 5.33
CA MET A 88 -16.10 2.51 3.94
C MET A 88 -14.69 2.54 3.33
N ILE A 89 -13.93 3.60 3.58
CA ILE A 89 -12.53 3.69 3.14
C ILE A 89 -11.67 2.65 3.85
N ALA A 90 -11.85 2.44 5.15
CA ALA A 90 -11.14 1.41 5.91
C ALA A 90 -11.39 0.01 5.34
N PHE A 91 -12.61 -0.29 4.91
CA PHE A 91 -12.93 -1.53 4.21
C PHE A 91 -12.16 -1.66 2.89
N CYS A 92 -12.17 -0.63 2.05
CA CYS A 92 -11.41 -0.61 0.79
C CYS A 92 -9.90 -0.74 1.05
N VAL A 93 -9.36 -0.02 2.04
CA VAL A 93 -7.96 -0.12 2.47
C VAL A 93 -7.62 -1.55 2.85
N GLY A 94 -8.44 -2.20 3.69
CA GLY A 94 -8.23 -3.58 4.09
C GLY A 94 -8.14 -4.52 2.89
N MET A 95 -9.13 -4.45 1.98
CA MET A 95 -9.15 -5.27 0.76
C MET A 95 -7.87 -5.12 -0.07
N VAL A 96 -7.48 -3.89 -0.36
CA VAL A 96 -6.35 -3.61 -1.23
C VAL A 96 -5.02 -3.88 -0.53
N MET A 97 -4.95 -3.62 0.78
CA MET A 97 -3.76 -3.88 1.60
C MET A 97 -3.40 -5.37 1.65
N GLY A 98 -4.37 -6.22 1.95
CA GLY A 98 -4.16 -7.67 1.93
C GLY A 98 -3.70 -8.16 0.57
N GLY A 99 -4.34 -7.65 -0.50
CA GLY A 99 -3.97 -7.95 -1.88
C GLY A 99 -2.53 -7.52 -2.21
N ILE A 100 -2.15 -6.28 -1.91
CA ILE A 100 -0.83 -5.75 -2.29
C ILE A 100 0.30 -6.44 -1.53
N GLN A 101 0.12 -6.73 -0.24
CA GLN A 101 1.12 -7.45 0.56
C GLN A 101 1.32 -8.88 0.06
N SER A 102 0.24 -9.61 -0.19
CA SER A 102 0.28 -10.98 -0.75
C SER A 102 0.94 -10.99 -2.13
N MET A 103 0.53 -10.10 -3.03
CA MET A 103 1.07 -10.03 -4.39
C MET A 103 2.52 -9.56 -4.44
N SER A 104 2.93 -8.66 -3.56
CA SER A 104 4.32 -8.19 -3.46
C SER A 104 5.25 -9.32 -3.09
N ARG A 105 4.92 -10.10 -2.06
CA ARG A 105 5.71 -11.27 -1.63
C ARG A 105 5.73 -12.36 -2.70
N SER A 106 4.59 -12.67 -3.31
CA SER A 106 4.49 -13.64 -4.41
C SER A 106 5.31 -13.22 -5.63
N THR A 107 5.24 -11.94 -6.03
CA THR A 107 6.03 -11.43 -7.15
C THR A 107 7.51 -11.45 -6.85
N TYR A 108 7.91 -11.09 -5.63
CA TYR A 108 9.30 -11.14 -5.20
C TYR A 108 9.85 -12.56 -5.24
N SER A 109 9.11 -13.54 -4.70
CA SER A 109 9.46 -14.96 -4.74
C SER A 109 9.69 -15.46 -6.18
N LYS A 110 8.81 -15.08 -7.12
CA LYS A 110 8.94 -15.47 -8.54
C LYS A 110 10.09 -14.77 -9.28
N LEU A 111 10.64 -13.71 -8.74
CA LEU A 111 11.77 -12.97 -9.31
C LEU A 111 13.11 -13.37 -8.70
N LEU A 112 13.09 -14.18 -7.64
CA LEU A 112 14.32 -14.70 -7.04
C LEU A 112 15.01 -15.69 -8.00
N PRO A 113 16.35 -15.67 -8.07
CA PRO A 113 17.08 -16.72 -8.75
C PRO A 113 16.93 -18.06 -7.99
N ASP A 114 17.13 -19.17 -8.69
CA ASP A 114 17.19 -20.50 -8.06
C ASP A 114 18.39 -20.56 -7.11
N THR A 115 18.15 -20.43 -5.83
CA THR A 115 19.17 -20.42 -4.77
C THR A 115 18.70 -21.19 -3.55
N LYS A 116 19.67 -21.80 -2.84
CA LYS A 116 19.39 -22.45 -1.55
C LYS A 116 19.19 -21.46 -0.39
N ASP A 117 19.61 -20.20 -0.58
CA ASP A 117 19.58 -19.14 0.44
C ASP A 117 18.39 -18.16 0.25
N THR A 118 17.19 -18.73 0.14
CA THR A 118 15.95 -17.94 0.04
C THR A 118 15.69 -17.09 1.30
N ALA A 119 16.17 -17.53 2.46
CA ALA A 119 15.99 -16.83 3.73
C ALA A 119 16.65 -15.44 3.74
N SER A 120 17.90 -15.32 3.25
CA SER A 120 18.60 -14.04 3.17
C SER A 120 17.89 -13.06 2.25
N PHE A 121 17.37 -13.54 1.12
CA PHE A 121 16.60 -12.68 0.20
C PHE A 121 15.31 -12.15 0.83
N PHE A 122 14.55 -12.98 1.57
CA PHE A 122 13.37 -12.52 2.28
C PHE A 122 13.71 -11.59 3.45
N SER A 123 14.82 -11.82 4.15
CA SER A 123 15.31 -10.89 5.17
C SER A 123 15.63 -9.52 4.56
N PHE A 124 16.25 -9.48 3.39
CA PHE A 124 16.50 -8.22 2.67
C PHE A 124 15.18 -7.54 2.25
N TYR A 125 14.19 -8.30 1.81
CA TYR A 125 12.85 -7.79 1.52
C TYR A 125 12.23 -7.11 2.75
N ASP A 126 12.27 -7.78 3.91
CA ASP A 126 11.73 -7.25 5.15
C ASP A 126 12.48 -6.01 5.65
N VAL A 127 13.81 -5.95 5.46
CA VAL A 127 14.60 -4.73 5.74
C VAL A 127 14.15 -3.58 4.84
N CYS A 128 14.00 -3.81 3.54
CA CYS A 128 13.49 -2.79 2.62
C CYS A 128 12.08 -2.32 2.98
N ASP A 129 11.21 -3.24 3.43
CA ASP A 129 9.87 -2.94 3.92
C ASP A 129 9.93 -1.98 5.12
N LYS A 130 10.73 -2.28 6.12
CA LYS A 130 10.88 -1.46 7.33
C LYS A 130 11.55 -0.10 7.04
N MET A 131 12.59 -0.08 6.21
CA MET A 131 13.19 1.18 5.76
C MET A 131 12.20 2.04 5.00
N GLY A 132 11.39 1.45 4.13
CA GLY A 132 10.30 2.13 3.44
C GLY A 132 9.30 2.75 4.41
N THR A 133 8.91 2.02 5.45
CA THR A 133 8.02 2.52 6.51
C THR A 133 8.61 3.76 7.20
N VAL A 134 9.87 3.70 7.63
CA VAL A 134 10.53 4.81 8.33
C VAL A 134 10.61 6.05 7.43
N ILE A 135 11.10 5.90 6.20
CA ILE A 135 11.24 7.02 5.26
C ILE A 135 9.87 7.59 4.88
N GLY A 136 8.88 6.73 4.66
CA GLY A 136 7.50 7.14 4.34
C GLY A 136 6.87 7.95 5.48
N THR A 137 7.00 7.48 6.71
CA THR A 137 6.45 8.15 7.90
C THR A 137 7.13 9.50 8.13
N LEU A 138 8.46 9.57 8.02
CA LEU A 138 9.20 10.82 8.14
C LEU A 138 8.81 11.80 7.03
N SER A 139 8.74 11.34 5.77
CA SER A 139 8.33 12.17 4.64
C SER A 139 6.94 12.76 4.84
N PHE A 140 5.99 11.94 5.35
CA PHE A 140 4.65 12.43 5.67
C PHE A 140 4.67 13.49 6.77
N GLY A 141 5.42 13.26 7.84
CA GLY A 141 5.56 14.24 8.94
C GLY A 141 6.04 15.60 8.42
N TYR A 142 7.11 15.61 7.65
CA TYR A 142 7.61 16.85 7.01
C TYR A 142 6.57 17.50 6.09
N VAL A 143 5.93 16.72 5.23
CA VAL A 143 4.91 17.25 4.31
C VAL A 143 3.71 17.82 5.07
N SER A 144 3.29 17.18 6.18
CA SER A 144 2.20 17.65 7.03
C SER A 144 2.51 19.01 7.65
N GLU A 145 3.75 19.24 8.05
CA GLU A 145 4.20 20.51 8.61
C GLU A 145 4.27 21.62 7.56
N PHE A 146 4.81 21.31 6.36
CA PHE A 146 4.99 22.30 5.30
C PHE A 146 3.71 22.64 4.54
N LEU A 147 2.83 21.69 4.28
CA LEU A 147 1.59 21.89 3.49
C LEU A 147 0.38 22.27 4.35
N GLY A 148 0.56 22.39 5.66
CA GLY A 148 -0.45 22.95 6.55
C GLY A 148 -1.70 22.08 6.72
N GLY A 149 -1.56 20.76 6.79
CA GLY A 149 -2.65 19.87 7.14
C GLY A 149 -2.49 18.42 6.69
N MET A 150 -3.09 17.53 7.47
CA MET A 150 -3.03 16.08 7.22
C MET A 150 -3.68 15.67 5.91
N ARG A 151 -4.74 16.35 5.48
CA ARG A 151 -5.43 16.06 4.20
C ARG A 151 -4.51 16.26 2.99
N ASN A 152 -3.71 17.33 3.00
CA ASN A 152 -2.72 17.59 1.97
C ASN A 152 -1.59 16.55 1.97
N SER A 153 -1.23 16.06 3.15
CA SER A 153 -0.22 15.01 3.29
C SER A 153 -0.69 13.65 2.77
N VAL A 154 -1.97 13.33 2.93
CA VAL A 154 -2.57 12.14 2.30
C VAL A 154 -2.48 12.22 0.77
N LEU A 155 -2.72 13.40 0.19
CA LEU A 155 -2.53 13.60 -1.25
C LEU A 155 -1.07 13.45 -1.68
N ALA A 156 -0.11 13.88 -0.84
CA ALA A 156 1.31 13.70 -1.13
C ALA A 156 1.72 12.23 -1.18
N LEU A 157 1.06 11.32 -0.43
CA LEU A 157 1.29 9.89 -0.54
C LEU A 157 0.97 9.34 -1.94
N MET A 158 0.05 9.97 -2.68
CA MET A 158 -0.24 9.58 -4.07
C MET A 158 1.02 9.65 -4.94
N VAL A 159 1.94 10.56 -4.67
CA VAL A 159 3.20 10.70 -5.42
C VAL A 159 4.03 9.42 -5.29
N PHE A 160 4.13 8.84 -4.10
CA PHE A 160 4.86 7.57 -3.89
C PHE A 160 4.21 6.41 -4.66
N PHE A 161 2.87 6.36 -4.68
CA PHE A 161 2.16 5.35 -5.46
C PHE A 161 2.33 5.54 -6.97
N ILE A 162 2.29 6.78 -7.47
CA ILE A 162 2.52 7.10 -8.88
C ILE A 162 3.94 6.70 -9.30
N ILE A 163 4.96 7.07 -8.51
CA ILE A 163 6.36 6.68 -8.78
C ILE A 163 6.48 5.14 -8.78
N GLY A 164 5.91 4.47 -7.78
CA GLY A 164 5.88 3.01 -7.69
C GLY A 164 5.23 2.36 -8.91
N LEU A 165 4.09 2.91 -9.37
CA LEU A 165 3.38 2.44 -10.56
C LEU A 165 4.21 2.59 -11.83
N VAL A 166 4.78 3.76 -12.05
CA VAL A 166 5.64 4.04 -13.21
C VAL A 166 6.82 3.07 -13.26
N LEU A 167 7.51 2.87 -12.13
CA LEU A 167 8.63 1.93 -12.05
C LEU A 167 8.22 0.48 -12.31
N LEU A 168 7.03 0.06 -11.88
CA LEU A 168 6.51 -1.28 -12.18
C LEU A 168 6.16 -1.46 -13.65
N LEU A 169 5.63 -0.44 -14.31
CA LEU A 169 5.34 -0.48 -15.75
C LEU A 169 6.63 -0.63 -16.58
N PHE A 170 7.72 0.04 -16.18
CA PHE A 170 9.04 -0.15 -16.82
C PHE A 170 9.56 -1.59 -16.68
N VAL A 171 9.36 -2.25 -15.54
CA VAL A 171 9.73 -3.66 -15.36
C VAL A 171 8.94 -4.56 -16.30
N LYS A 172 7.64 -4.30 -16.48
CA LYS A 172 6.78 -5.04 -17.40
C LYS A 172 7.25 -4.92 -18.86
N MET A 173 7.59 -3.71 -19.29
CA MET A 173 8.08 -3.46 -20.66
C MET A 173 9.39 -4.18 -20.93
N LYS A 174 10.37 -4.10 -20.03
CA LYS A 174 11.68 -4.76 -20.20
C LYS A 174 11.56 -6.28 -20.29
N ARG A 175 10.63 -6.90 -19.55
CA ARG A 175 10.38 -8.34 -19.60
C ARG A 175 9.77 -8.77 -20.94
N ASN A 176 8.87 -7.99 -21.50
CA ASN A 176 8.30 -8.29 -22.82
C ASN A 176 9.31 -8.17 -23.96
N THR A 177 10.27 -7.24 -23.86
CA THR A 177 11.32 -7.04 -24.87
C THR A 177 12.41 -8.12 -24.81
N SER A 178 12.58 -8.82 -23.67
CA SER A 178 13.56 -9.91 -23.55
C SER A 178 13.01 -11.28 -24.00
N ILE A 179 11.74 -11.37 -24.35
CA ILE A 179 11.05 -12.59 -24.81
C ILE A 179 10.75 -12.51 -26.33
N ALA A 180 10.90 -11.33 -26.93
CA ALA A 180 10.83 -11.10 -28.37
C ALA A 180 12.21 -11.11 -29.01
#